data_44a8bec3e292f3f9a20a8c4224fd4183
#
_entry.id   44a8bec3e292f3f9a20a8c4224fd4183
#
_cell.length_a   1.000
_cell.length_b   1.000
_cell.length_c   1.000
_cell.angle_alpha   90.00
_cell.angle_beta   90.00
_cell.angle_gamma   90.00
#
_symmetry.space_group_name_H-M   'P 1'
#
loop_
_entity.id
_entity.type
_entity.pdbx_description
1 polymer ?
#
loop_
_entity_poly.entity_id
_entity_poly.type
_entity_poly.pdbx_seq_one_letter_code
_entity_poly.pdbx_strand_id
1 'polypeptide(L)'
;MKIKDHFLSKEEFEIRETEIEGIFKTYPIPENLGKYYESKDYISHHQDSNSLKEKIYKFAQSFNHNKKRKILSKITIENAKVLDYGCGAGEFLKHIENDVETFGFEPSDAARNFAKQKTTKTKFVENLNEIENESLDVITLWHVFEHIENQNEILSLFYDKLKSNGHLIIAVPNHTSYDGKFYKEFWAAYDVPRHIFHFSKNGMKKLFNTENWKLEKIKPLLLDSYYISILSEKYKKNPLFFIFGGIRGAISNIKASKTGEFSSLIYIIKKI
;
A
#
# COMPACT_ATOMS: atom_id res chain seq x y z
N MET A 1 13.52 11.62 13.53
CA MET A 1 13.18 10.59 14.56
C MET A 1 13.93 9.32 14.19
N LYS A 2 14.56 8.63 15.17
CA LYS A 2 15.22 7.33 14.94
C LYS A 2 14.22 6.19 15.05
N ILE A 3 14.25 5.28 14.10
CA ILE A 3 13.39 4.10 14.02
C ILE A 3 14.26 2.87 13.78
N LYS A 4 13.99 1.80 14.51
CA LYS A 4 14.66 0.52 14.35
C LYS A 4 13.91 -0.37 13.37
N ASP A 5 14.61 -1.09 12.48
CA ASP A 5 14.02 -2.22 11.76
C ASP A 5 13.73 -3.36 12.74
N HIS A 6 12.50 -3.41 13.25
CA HIS A 6 12.05 -4.46 14.17
C HIS A 6 11.77 -5.78 13.47
N PHE A 7 11.64 -5.76 12.14
CA PHE A 7 11.31 -6.96 11.37
C PHE A 7 12.53 -7.83 11.11
N LEU A 8 13.58 -7.31 10.48
CA LEU A 8 14.68 -8.12 9.95
C LEU A 8 16.06 -7.73 10.53
N SER A 9 16.63 -6.63 10.09
CA SER A 9 18.06 -6.32 10.31
C SER A 9 18.39 -5.84 11.71
N LYS A 10 17.44 -5.28 12.44
CA LYS A 10 17.61 -4.59 13.73
C LYS A 10 18.44 -3.32 13.65
N GLU A 11 18.82 -2.87 12.45
CA GLU A 11 19.51 -1.62 12.21
C GLU A 11 18.62 -0.42 12.52
N GLU A 12 19.23 0.74 12.81
CA GLU A 12 18.52 1.99 13.07
C GLU A 12 18.60 2.92 11.87
N PHE A 13 17.46 3.51 11.55
CA PHE A 13 17.30 4.50 10.48
C PHE A 13 16.71 5.78 11.06
N GLU A 14 16.94 6.89 10.37
CA GLU A 14 16.34 8.16 10.72
C GLU A 14 15.25 8.53 9.73
N ILE A 15 14.08 8.96 10.21
CA ILE A 15 13.08 9.57 9.34
C ILE A 15 13.11 11.09 9.52
N ARG A 16 13.15 11.81 8.40
CA ARG A 16 13.23 13.28 8.33
C ARG A 16 12.09 13.79 7.47
N GLU A 17 11.54 14.93 7.83
CA GLU A 17 10.54 15.60 7.01
C GLU A 17 11.15 16.05 5.69
N THR A 18 10.39 15.92 4.62
CA THR A 18 10.75 16.39 3.27
C THR A 18 10.34 17.87 3.11
N GLU A 19 10.50 18.42 1.91
CA GLU A 19 10.00 19.76 1.57
C GLU A 19 8.46 19.85 1.63
N ILE A 20 7.77 18.71 1.49
CA ILE A 20 6.30 18.64 1.63
C ILE A 20 5.98 18.32 3.10
N GLU A 21 5.49 19.30 3.83
CA GLU A 21 5.07 19.13 5.22
C GLU A 21 4.13 17.94 5.40
N GLY A 22 4.46 17.06 6.33
CA GLY A 22 3.71 15.84 6.63
C GLY A 22 4.08 14.64 5.78
N ILE A 23 5.11 14.75 4.92
CA ILE A 23 5.76 13.62 4.25
C ILE A 23 7.18 13.49 4.80
N PHE A 24 7.52 12.30 5.30
CA PHE A 24 8.86 12.00 5.81
C PHE A 24 9.55 10.99 4.90
N LYS A 25 10.88 11.00 4.92
CA LYS A 25 11.75 10.07 4.19
C LYS A 25 12.72 9.38 5.13
N THR A 26 12.99 8.10 4.88
CA THR A 26 13.96 7.27 5.61
C THR A 26 15.40 7.60 5.17
N TYR A 27 16.32 7.68 6.13
CA TYR A 27 17.75 7.89 5.91
C TYR A 27 18.63 7.00 6.80
N PRO A 28 19.80 6.52 6.30
CA PRO A 28 20.14 6.48 4.88
C PRO A 28 19.25 5.48 4.13
N ILE A 29 19.07 5.66 2.83
CA ILE A 29 18.52 4.60 1.99
C ILE A 29 19.66 3.63 1.70
N PRO A 30 19.56 2.33 2.04
CA PRO A 30 20.61 1.36 1.75
C PRO A 30 20.80 1.15 0.24
N GLU A 31 22.05 1.09 -0.23
CA GLU A 31 22.38 0.79 -1.64
C GLU A 31 21.77 -0.53 -2.11
N ASN A 32 21.77 -1.55 -1.26
CA ASN A 32 21.12 -2.84 -1.52
C ASN A 32 19.87 -2.98 -0.66
N LEU A 33 18.78 -2.33 -1.08
CA LEU A 33 17.48 -2.43 -0.40
C LEU A 33 16.89 -3.85 -0.51
N GLY A 34 17.24 -4.60 -1.55
CA GLY A 34 16.76 -5.97 -1.80
C GLY A 34 17.00 -6.92 -0.62
N LYS A 35 18.13 -6.82 0.07
CA LYS A 35 18.45 -7.66 1.24
C LYS A 35 17.41 -7.57 2.38
N TYR A 36 16.68 -6.46 2.48
CA TYR A 36 15.65 -6.26 3.52
C TYR A 36 14.30 -6.92 3.18
N TYR A 37 14.18 -7.50 1.98
CA TYR A 37 13.02 -8.30 1.54
C TYR A 37 13.32 -9.81 1.63
N GLU A 38 14.58 -10.22 1.84
CA GLU A 38 15.03 -11.61 1.92
C GLU A 38 14.78 -12.22 3.31
N SER A 39 13.52 -12.36 3.73
CA SER A 39 13.22 -13.10 4.96
C SER A 39 12.36 -14.31 4.65
N LYS A 40 12.61 -15.42 5.39
CA LYS A 40 11.78 -16.64 5.32
C LYS A 40 10.31 -16.34 5.69
N ASP A 41 10.09 -15.38 6.58
CA ASP A 41 8.75 -14.95 6.98
C ASP A 41 8.03 -14.14 5.89
N TYR A 42 8.77 -13.41 5.05
CA TYR A 42 8.21 -12.69 3.90
C TYR A 42 7.76 -13.65 2.80
N ILE A 43 8.49 -14.75 2.61
CA ILE A 43 8.21 -15.79 1.61
C ILE A 43 7.14 -16.76 2.12
N SER A 44 7.05 -17.03 3.43
CA SER A 44 6.17 -18.04 4.04
C SER A 44 4.70 -17.65 4.15
N HIS A 45 4.30 -16.43 3.76
CA HIS A 45 2.88 -16.04 3.67
C HIS A 45 2.09 -16.86 2.64
N HIS A 46 2.71 -17.81 1.96
CA HIS A 46 2.11 -18.64 0.90
C HIS A 46 1.97 -20.14 1.24
N GLN A 47 2.21 -20.57 2.50
CA GLN A 47 2.00 -21.99 2.85
C GLN A 47 0.60 -22.23 3.41
N ASP A 48 -0.11 -23.14 2.73
CA ASP A 48 -1.44 -23.60 3.09
C ASP A 48 -1.45 -24.28 4.46
N SER A 49 -2.00 -23.63 5.45
CA SER A 49 -2.40 -24.24 6.71
C SER A 49 -3.90 -24.01 6.94
N ASN A 50 -4.62 -25.04 7.34
CA ASN A 50 -6.07 -24.99 7.66
C ASN A 50 -6.34 -24.38 9.05
N SER A 51 -5.46 -23.52 9.56
CA SER A 51 -5.61 -22.93 10.88
C SER A 51 -6.71 -21.86 10.93
N LEU A 52 -7.30 -21.67 12.10
CA LEU A 52 -8.29 -20.61 12.35
C LEU A 52 -7.70 -19.21 12.02
N LYS A 53 -6.40 -19.02 12.28
CA LYS A 53 -5.68 -17.78 11.95
C LYS A 53 -5.69 -17.50 10.46
N GLU A 54 -5.50 -18.53 9.64
CA GLU A 54 -5.49 -18.40 8.18
C GLU A 54 -6.89 -18.13 7.64
N LYS A 55 -7.93 -18.73 8.20
CA LYS A 55 -9.32 -18.40 7.83
C LYS A 55 -9.65 -16.94 8.10
N ILE A 56 -9.21 -16.40 9.25
CA ILE A 56 -9.39 -14.99 9.61
C ILE A 56 -8.58 -14.10 8.63
N TYR A 57 -7.35 -14.48 8.30
CA TYR A 57 -6.52 -13.75 7.33
C TYR A 57 -7.15 -13.73 5.93
N LYS A 58 -7.57 -14.89 5.41
CA LYS A 58 -8.26 -15.01 4.10
C LYS A 58 -9.57 -14.20 4.07
N PHE A 59 -10.32 -14.21 5.18
CA PHE A 59 -11.53 -13.39 5.31
C PHE A 59 -11.21 -11.88 5.26
N ALA A 60 -10.20 -11.44 6.02
CA ALA A 60 -9.75 -10.05 6.02
C ALA A 60 -9.26 -9.61 4.64
N GLN A 61 -8.48 -10.46 3.97
CA GLN A 61 -7.99 -10.23 2.62
C GLN A 61 -9.15 -10.11 1.61
N SER A 62 -10.10 -11.05 1.64
CA SER A 62 -11.30 -11.01 0.79
C SER A 62 -12.14 -9.75 1.03
N PHE A 63 -12.31 -9.34 2.29
CA PHE A 63 -13.01 -8.10 2.64
C PHE A 63 -12.32 -6.87 2.03
N ASN A 64 -10.98 -6.80 2.13
CA ASN A 64 -10.21 -5.71 1.54
C ASN A 64 -10.30 -5.72 0.00
N HIS A 65 -10.21 -6.88 -0.66
CA HIS A 65 -10.34 -6.98 -2.11
C HIS A 65 -11.73 -6.57 -2.59
N ASN A 66 -12.79 -7.00 -1.92
CA ASN A 66 -14.16 -6.58 -2.22
C ASN A 66 -14.33 -5.05 -2.09
N LYS A 67 -13.70 -4.45 -1.07
CA LYS A 67 -13.72 -3.00 -0.89
C LYS A 67 -12.97 -2.28 -2.00
N LYS A 68 -11.77 -2.74 -2.37
CA LYS A 68 -10.96 -2.22 -3.47
C LYS A 68 -11.74 -2.32 -4.79
N ARG A 69 -12.32 -3.49 -5.11
CA ARG A 69 -13.18 -3.70 -6.28
C ARG A 69 -14.37 -2.74 -6.30
N LYS A 70 -15.06 -2.54 -5.16
CA LYS A 70 -16.19 -1.61 -5.03
C LYS A 70 -15.77 -0.14 -5.22
N ILE A 71 -14.53 0.21 -4.87
CA ILE A 71 -14.00 1.56 -5.15
C ILE A 71 -13.75 1.69 -6.66
N LEU A 72 -13.09 0.71 -7.26
CA LEU A 72 -12.79 0.67 -8.69
C LEU A 72 -14.07 0.76 -9.52
N SER A 73 -15.09 -0.07 -9.26
CA SER A 73 -16.35 -0.10 -10.00
C SER A 73 -17.17 1.20 -9.98
N LYS A 74 -16.83 2.15 -9.12
CA LYS A 74 -17.48 3.48 -9.06
C LYS A 74 -16.85 4.52 -9.96
N ILE A 75 -15.67 4.25 -10.46
CA ILE A 75 -14.87 5.18 -11.28
C ILE A 75 -14.50 4.58 -12.63
N THR A 76 -14.76 3.30 -12.85
CA THR A 76 -14.56 2.62 -14.14
C THR A 76 -15.86 2.51 -14.92
N ILE A 77 -15.72 2.50 -16.23
CA ILE A 77 -16.75 2.14 -17.21
C ILE A 77 -16.53 0.70 -17.66
N GLU A 78 -17.44 0.17 -18.43
CA GLU A 78 -17.30 -1.15 -19.08
C GLU A 78 -16.02 -1.19 -19.95
N ASN A 79 -15.28 -2.29 -19.89
CA ASN A 79 -14.00 -2.49 -20.59
C ASN A 79 -12.89 -1.49 -20.22
N ALA A 80 -12.96 -0.91 -19.01
CA ALA A 80 -11.89 -0.05 -18.51
C ALA A 80 -10.56 -0.81 -18.43
N LYS A 81 -9.45 -0.14 -18.77
CA LYS A 81 -8.08 -0.66 -18.66
C LYS A 81 -7.48 -0.26 -17.32
N VAL A 82 -7.11 -1.23 -16.52
CA VAL A 82 -6.60 -1.03 -15.16
C VAL A 82 -5.22 -1.64 -15.02
N LEU A 83 -4.25 -0.83 -14.62
CA LEU A 83 -2.91 -1.29 -14.21
C LEU A 83 -2.85 -1.40 -12.69
N ASP A 84 -2.47 -2.56 -12.16
CA ASP A 84 -2.06 -2.71 -10.75
C ASP A 84 -0.53 -2.68 -10.68
N TYR A 85 0.02 -1.58 -10.21
CA TYR A 85 1.46 -1.35 -10.11
C TYR A 85 1.97 -1.85 -8.76
N GLY A 86 2.91 -2.82 -8.79
CA GLY A 86 3.32 -3.57 -7.60
C GLY A 86 2.27 -4.60 -7.21
N CYS A 87 1.79 -5.38 -8.17
CA CYS A 87 0.64 -6.28 -7.98
C CYS A 87 0.93 -7.52 -7.10
N GLY A 88 2.18 -7.72 -6.68
CA GLY A 88 2.59 -8.86 -5.87
C GLY A 88 2.21 -10.19 -6.51
N ALA A 89 1.60 -11.09 -5.74
CA ALA A 89 1.13 -12.39 -6.20
C ALA A 89 -0.22 -12.35 -6.99
N GLY A 90 -0.68 -11.17 -7.40
CA GLY A 90 -1.83 -11.01 -8.29
C GLY A 90 -3.20 -11.20 -7.66
N GLU A 91 -3.32 -11.17 -6.33
CA GLU A 91 -4.59 -11.41 -5.65
C GLU A 91 -5.69 -10.41 -6.03
N PHE A 92 -5.34 -9.12 -6.11
CA PHE A 92 -6.30 -8.10 -6.51
C PHE A 92 -6.66 -8.22 -7.98
N LEU A 93 -5.67 -8.43 -8.86
CA LEU A 93 -5.88 -8.65 -10.29
C LEU A 93 -6.84 -9.82 -10.55
N LYS A 94 -6.63 -10.97 -9.89
CA LYS A 94 -7.53 -12.13 -9.97
C LYS A 94 -8.95 -11.76 -9.59
N HIS A 95 -9.12 -10.86 -8.63
CA HIS A 95 -10.43 -10.47 -8.13
C HIS A 95 -11.22 -9.56 -9.08
N ILE A 96 -10.51 -8.85 -9.99
CA ILE A 96 -11.11 -7.86 -10.91
C ILE A 96 -11.00 -8.24 -12.39
N GLU A 97 -10.22 -9.27 -12.78
CA GLU A 97 -9.93 -9.62 -14.20
C GLU A 97 -11.16 -10.01 -15.03
N ASN A 98 -12.32 -10.25 -14.39
CA ASN A 98 -13.58 -10.49 -15.08
C ASN A 98 -14.44 -9.24 -15.27
N ASP A 99 -14.08 -8.12 -14.62
CA ASP A 99 -14.84 -6.88 -14.65
C ASP A 99 -14.21 -5.84 -15.59
N VAL A 100 -12.88 -5.90 -15.75
CA VAL A 100 -12.08 -4.90 -16.48
C VAL A 100 -10.91 -5.56 -17.22
N GLU A 101 -10.30 -4.88 -18.20
CA GLU A 101 -9.04 -5.32 -18.80
C GLU A 101 -7.89 -5.01 -17.83
N THR A 102 -7.18 -6.05 -17.39
CA THR A 102 -6.16 -5.93 -16.33
C THR A 102 -4.74 -6.02 -16.87
N PHE A 103 -3.91 -5.10 -16.37
CA PHE A 103 -2.46 -5.07 -16.53
C PHE A 103 -1.80 -5.21 -15.16
N GLY A 104 -0.70 -5.95 -15.08
CA GLY A 104 0.06 -6.13 -13.84
C GLY A 104 1.53 -5.76 -14.06
N PHE A 105 2.08 -4.98 -13.13
CA PHE A 105 3.52 -4.75 -13.02
C PHE A 105 4.00 -5.21 -11.65
N GLU A 106 5.05 -6.03 -11.61
CA GLU A 106 5.67 -6.51 -10.37
C GLU A 106 7.16 -6.73 -10.62
N PRO A 107 8.07 -6.02 -9.92
CA PRO A 107 9.52 -6.16 -10.12
C PRO A 107 10.08 -7.50 -9.65
N SER A 108 9.47 -8.14 -8.64
CA SER A 108 9.91 -9.45 -8.15
C SER A 108 9.50 -10.57 -9.11
N ASP A 109 10.48 -11.24 -9.72
CA ASP A 109 10.24 -12.38 -10.63
C ASP A 109 9.42 -13.49 -9.95
N ALA A 110 9.72 -13.80 -8.69
CA ALA A 110 9.01 -14.83 -7.95
C ALA A 110 7.53 -14.45 -7.76
N ALA A 111 7.24 -13.23 -7.30
CA ALA A 111 5.87 -12.76 -7.11
C ALA A 111 5.12 -12.65 -8.44
N ARG A 112 5.77 -12.13 -9.50
CA ARG A 112 5.20 -12.03 -10.83
C ARG A 112 4.84 -13.40 -11.43
N ASN A 113 5.69 -14.41 -11.22
CA ASN A 113 5.40 -15.77 -11.67
C ASN A 113 4.19 -16.38 -10.94
N PHE A 114 4.04 -16.15 -9.62
CA PHE A 114 2.84 -16.55 -8.89
C PHE A 114 1.60 -15.81 -9.42
N ALA A 115 1.70 -14.52 -9.69
CA ALA A 115 0.61 -13.75 -10.28
C ALA A 115 0.17 -14.28 -11.65
N LYS A 116 1.14 -14.60 -12.54
CA LYS A 116 0.88 -15.22 -13.85
C LYS A 116 0.18 -16.57 -13.75
N GLN A 117 0.50 -17.38 -12.74
CA GLN A 117 -0.16 -18.67 -12.52
C GLN A 117 -1.59 -18.51 -11.96
N LYS A 118 -1.83 -17.47 -11.19
CA LYS A 118 -3.11 -17.21 -10.51
C LYS A 118 -4.15 -16.55 -11.41
N THR A 119 -3.72 -15.64 -12.27
CA THR A 119 -4.59 -14.88 -13.18
C THR A 119 -4.69 -15.56 -14.54
N THR A 120 -5.78 -15.35 -15.25
CA THR A 120 -6.02 -15.96 -16.58
C THR A 120 -6.18 -14.95 -17.71
N LYS A 121 -6.53 -13.70 -17.35
CA LYS A 121 -6.83 -12.64 -18.32
C LYS A 121 -5.89 -11.44 -18.20
N THR A 122 -5.07 -11.38 -17.15
CA THR A 122 -4.15 -10.27 -16.90
C THR A 122 -2.96 -10.27 -17.84
N LYS A 123 -2.65 -9.13 -18.42
CA LYS A 123 -1.42 -8.88 -19.19
C LYS A 123 -0.35 -8.33 -18.23
N PHE A 124 0.79 -9.02 -18.15
CA PHE A 124 1.91 -8.56 -17.34
C PHE A 124 2.91 -7.82 -18.21
N VAL A 125 3.33 -6.64 -17.73
CA VAL A 125 4.37 -5.83 -18.37
C VAL A 125 5.63 -5.81 -17.49
N GLU A 126 6.79 -5.76 -18.13
CA GLU A 126 8.08 -5.65 -17.45
C GLU A 126 8.53 -4.17 -17.35
N ASN A 127 7.98 -3.33 -18.24
CA ASN A 127 8.24 -1.91 -18.26
C ASN A 127 6.96 -1.14 -18.63
N LEU A 128 6.73 0.01 -18.01
CA LEU A 128 5.59 0.87 -18.34
C LEU A 128 5.60 1.39 -19.79
N ASN A 129 6.76 1.40 -20.45
CA ASN A 129 6.84 1.78 -21.88
C ASN A 129 6.14 0.78 -22.81
N GLU A 130 5.82 -0.42 -22.35
CA GLU A 130 5.01 -1.40 -23.10
C GLU A 130 3.52 -1.01 -23.15
N ILE A 131 3.10 -0.08 -22.30
CA ILE A 131 1.75 0.46 -22.24
C ILE A 131 1.73 1.76 -23.05
N GLU A 132 0.78 1.88 -23.97
CA GLU A 132 0.59 3.09 -24.77
C GLU A 132 0.24 4.28 -23.86
N ASN A 133 0.65 5.48 -24.25
CA ASN A 133 0.26 6.69 -23.55
C ASN A 133 -1.26 6.91 -23.70
N GLU A 134 -1.85 7.55 -22.70
CA GLU A 134 -3.28 7.87 -22.63
C GLU A 134 -4.22 6.67 -22.91
N SER A 135 -3.77 5.46 -22.48
CA SER A 135 -4.52 4.22 -22.71
C SER A 135 -5.19 3.64 -21.49
N LEU A 136 -4.71 3.96 -20.28
CA LEU A 136 -5.23 3.44 -19.03
C LEU A 136 -6.34 4.32 -18.45
N ASP A 137 -7.39 3.68 -17.97
CA ASP A 137 -8.47 4.37 -17.24
C ASP A 137 -8.11 4.54 -15.75
N VAL A 138 -7.43 3.53 -15.17
CA VAL A 138 -7.04 3.55 -13.76
C VAL A 138 -5.66 2.91 -13.56
N ILE A 139 -4.86 3.50 -12.68
CA ILE A 139 -3.65 2.88 -12.10
C ILE A 139 -3.88 2.72 -10.60
N THR A 140 -3.56 1.54 -10.04
CA THR A 140 -3.68 1.25 -8.61
C THR A 140 -2.33 0.93 -7.99
N LEU A 141 -2.09 1.44 -6.77
CA LEU A 141 -0.94 1.14 -5.92
C LEU A 141 -1.43 0.81 -4.51
N TRP A 142 -1.37 -0.46 -4.13
CA TRP A 142 -1.84 -0.94 -2.83
C TRP A 142 -0.65 -1.24 -1.90
N HIS A 143 -0.24 -0.28 -1.07
CA HIS A 143 0.96 -0.34 -0.24
C HIS A 143 2.23 -0.56 -1.09
N VAL A 144 2.42 0.31 -2.05
CA VAL A 144 3.55 0.30 -2.99
C VAL A 144 4.21 1.67 -3.07
N PHE A 145 3.43 2.75 -3.01
CA PHE A 145 3.94 4.10 -3.24
C PHE A 145 4.98 4.53 -2.20
N GLU A 146 4.87 4.03 -0.96
CA GLU A 146 5.84 4.23 0.12
C GLU A 146 7.21 3.59 -0.13
N HIS A 147 7.30 2.61 -1.04
CA HIS A 147 8.54 1.93 -1.40
C HIS A 147 9.26 2.56 -2.59
N ILE A 148 8.62 3.47 -3.32
CA ILE A 148 9.16 4.06 -4.55
C ILE A 148 10.09 5.23 -4.19
N GLU A 149 11.37 5.14 -4.55
CA GLU A 149 12.34 6.19 -4.27
C GLU A 149 12.13 7.42 -5.16
N ASN A 150 11.94 7.23 -6.46
CA ASN A 150 11.81 8.30 -7.45
C ASN A 150 10.33 8.63 -7.74
N GLN A 151 9.62 9.13 -6.72
CA GLN A 151 8.17 9.38 -6.82
C GLN A 151 7.78 10.36 -7.92
N ASN A 152 8.57 11.41 -8.15
CA ASN A 152 8.27 12.39 -9.19
C ASN A 152 8.34 11.77 -10.60
N GLU A 153 9.34 10.94 -10.86
CA GLU A 153 9.52 10.26 -12.13
C GLU A 153 8.36 9.30 -12.41
N ILE A 154 8.00 8.47 -11.42
CA ILE A 154 6.91 7.51 -11.59
C ILE A 154 5.56 8.20 -11.74
N LEU A 155 5.30 9.31 -11.03
CA LEU A 155 4.08 10.09 -11.19
C LEU A 155 3.97 10.74 -12.57
N SER A 156 5.08 11.17 -13.17
CA SER A 156 5.12 11.65 -14.55
C SER A 156 4.77 10.53 -15.54
N LEU A 157 5.36 9.34 -15.36
CA LEU A 157 5.03 8.17 -16.18
C LEU A 157 3.56 7.77 -16.04
N PHE A 158 3.01 7.76 -14.84
CA PHE A 158 1.59 7.47 -14.63
C PHE A 158 0.69 8.51 -15.29
N TYR A 159 1.09 9.78 -15.23
CA TYR A 159 0.37 10.85 -15.92
C TYR A 159 0.31 10.59 -17.43
N ASP A 160 1.44 10.23 -18.05
CA ASP A 160 1.50 9.95 -19.49
C ASP A 160 0.67 8.72 -19.87
N LYS A 161 0.60 7.68 -19.02
CA LYS A 161 -0.15 6.44 -19.31
C LYS A 161 -1.65 6.55 -19.09
N LEU A 162 -2.08 7.42 -18.17
CA LEU A 162 -3.49 7.64 -17.89
C LEU A 162 -4.14 8.46 -19.02
N LYS A 163 -5.35 8.05 -19.40
CA LYS A 163 -6.25 8.87 -20.24
C LYS A 163 -6.54 10.20 -19.57
N SER A 164 -6.98 11.19 -20.35
CA SER A 164 -7.60 12.40 -19.81
C SER A 164 -8.77 12.02 -18.90
N ASN A 165 -8.81 12.59 -17.68
CA ASN A 165 -9.74 12.23 -16.61
C ASN A 165 -9.56 10.80 -16.02
N GLY A 166 -8.49 10.08 -16.34
CA GLY A 166 -8.13 8.82 -15.70
C GLY A 166 -7.81 8.99 -14.21
N HIS A 167 -7.82 7.89 -13.48
CA HIS A 167 -7.65 7.92 -12.03
C HIS A 167 -6.40 7.15 -11.56
N LEU A 168 -5.73 7.73 -10.57
CA LEU A 168 -4.68 7.09 -9.79
C LEU A 168 -5.25 6.77 -8.41
N ILE A 169 -5.19 5.51 -7.99
CA ILE A 169 -5.61 5.06 -6.65
C ILE A 169 -4.39 4.63 -5.88
N ILE A 170 -4.10 5.30 -4.77
CA ILE A 170 -2.97 5.01 -3.91
C ILE A 170 -3.46 4.67 -2.51
N ALA A 171 -3.05 3.52 -1.97
CA ALA A 171 -3.24 3.18 -0.57
C ALA A 171 -1.88 3.18 0.13
N VAL A 172 -1.76 3.94 1.21
CA VAL A 172 -0.53 4.03 2.02
C VAL A 172 -0.84 4.14 3.51
N PRO A 173 0.08 3.74 4.40
CA PRO A 173 -0.02 4.00 5.82
C PRO A 173 -0.02 5.50 6.13
N ASN A 174 -0.69 5.87 7.23
CA ASN A 174 -0.81 7.24 7.70
C ASN A 174 -0.19 7.39 9.09
N HIS A 175 1.01 7.96 9.18
CA HIS A 175 1.74 8.10 10.44
C HIS A 175 1.07 9.06 11.45
N THR A 176 0.10 9.88 11.02
CA THR A 176 -0.68 10.76 11.89
C THR A 176 -1.90 10.08 12.52
N SER A 177 -2.13 8.80 12.23
CA SER A 177 -3.17 7.98 12.85
C SER A 177 -3.01 7.86 14.37
N TYR A 178 -4.07 7.43 15.05
CA TYR A 178 -3.99 7.22 16.50
C TYR A 178 -2.97 6.14 16.89
N ASP A 179 -2.96 5.01 16.18
CA ASP A 179 -2.01 3.94 16.43
C ASP A 179 -0.57 4.36 16.08
N GLY A 180 -0.34 5.14 15.01
CA GLY A 180 0.96 5.73 14.71
C GLY A 180 1.50 6.59 15.86
N LYS A 181 0.67 7.49 16.38
CA LYS A 181 1.02 8.33 17.55
C LYS A 181 1.18 7.53 18.84
N PHE A 182 0.41 6.46 19.02
CA PHE A 182 0.46 5.63 20.22
C PHE A 182 1.71 4.76 20.28
N TYR A 183 2.05 4.09 19.17
CA TYR A 183 3.18 3.16 19.12
C TYR A 183 4.52 3.84 18.90
N LYS A 184 4.52 5.07 18.36
CA LYS A 184 5.73 5.85 18.11
C LYS A 184 6.75 5.01 17.30
N GLU A 185 8.00 4.89 17.79
CA GLU A 185 9.08 4.13 17.16
C GLU A 185 8.78 2.64 16.96
N PHE A 186 7.79 2.09 17.67
CA PHE A 186 7.34 0.70 17.52
C PHE A 186 6.20 0.54 16.52
N TRP A 187 5.73 1.62 15.88
CA TRP A 187 4.66 1.51 14.90
C TRP A 187 5.12 0.71 13.68
N ALA A 188 4.49 -0.47 13.49
CA ALA A 188 4.96 -1.44 12.49
C ALA A 188 4.89 -0.92 11.05
N ALA A 189 4.03 0.06 10.77
CA ALA A 189 3.92 0.62 9.44
C ALA A 189 5.00 1.68 9.11
N TYR A 190 5.94 1.95 10.01
CA TYR A 190 7.18 2.60 9.58
C TYR A 190 8.03 1.68 8.71
N ASP A 191 8.08 0.41 9.01
CA ASP A 191 8.72 -0.66 8.21
C ASP A 191 10.05 -0.25 7.54
N VAL A 192 10.92 0.46 8.29
CA VAL A 192 12.21 0.94 7.78
C VAL A 192 13.18 -0.21 7.55
N PRO A 193 14.04 -0.19 6.51
CA PRO A 193 14.14 0.84 5.47
C PRO A 193 13.26 0.55 4.24
N ARG A 194 12.44 -0.52 4.25
CA ARG A 194 11.58 -0.91 3.12
C ARG A 194 10.62 0.21 2.73
N HIS A 195 9.97 0.87 3.71
CA HIS A 195 9.26 2.12 3.48
C HIS A 195 10.25 3.27 3.41
N ILE A 196 10.44 3.80 2.21
CA ILE A 196 11.30 4.96 1.94
C ILE A 196 10.57 6.24 2.35
N PHE A 197 9.26 6.30 2.11
CA PHE A 197 8.43 7.45 2.46
C PHE A 197 7.35 7.11 3.48
N HIS A 198 7.01 8.09 4.31
CA HIS A 198 5.96 7.99 5.33
C HIS A 198 5.01 9.17 5.17
N PHE A 199 3.74 8.88 4.97
CA PHE A 199 2.75 9.87 4.60
C PHE A 199 1.82 10.23 5.75
N SER A 200 1.45 11.51 5.84
CA SER A 200 0.27 11.96 6.54
C SER A 200 -0.87 12.21 5.55
N LYS A 201 -2.10 12.22 6.05
CA LYS A 201 -3.25 12.61 5.23
C LYS A 201 -3.09 14.01 4.63
N ASN A 202 -2.51 14.94 5.39
CA ASN A 202 -2.27 16.32 4.91
C ASN A 202 -1.15 16.38 3.87
N GLY A 203 -0.05 15.64 4.06
CA GLY A 203 1.04 15.55 3.09
C GLY A 203 0.55 15.03 1.74
N MET A 204 -0.25 13.95 1.74
CA MET A 204 -0.86 13.43 0.51
C MET A 204 -1.81 14.43 -0.17
N LYS A 205 -2.56 15.23 0.60
CA LYS A 205 -3.38 16.30 0.02
C LYS A 205 -2.54 17.38 -0.66
N LYS A 206 -1.39 17.72 -0.09
CA LYS A 206 -0.47 18.69 -0.71
C LYS A 206 0.18 18.13 -1.96
N LEU A 207 0.60 16.86 -1.93
CA LEU A 207 1.22 16.18 -3.06
C LEU A 207 0.29 16.08 -4.28
N PHE A 208 -1.02 15.89 -4.07
CA PHE A 208 -1.98 15.62 -5.16
C PHE A 208 -3.04 16.73 -5.38
N ASN A 209 -2.79 17.94 -4.92
CA ASN A 209 -3.56 19.12 -5.32
C ASN A 209 -2.63 20.07 -6.11
N THR A 210 -2.33 19.70 -7.34
CA THR A 210 -1.44 20.39 -8.26
C THR A 210 -2.17 20.69 -9.57
N GLU A 211 -1.50 21.31 -10.53
CA GLU A 211 -2.04 21.54 -11.86
C GLU A 211 -2.38 20.24 -12.62
N ASN A 212 -1.63 19.17 -12.35
CA ASN A 212 -1.76 17.88 -13.04
C ASN A 212 -2.70 16.89 -12.32
N TRP A 213 -2.87 17.03 -11.01
CA TRP A 213 -3.55 16.07 -10.17
C TRP A 213 -4.57 16.71 -9.24
N LYS A 214 -5.75 16.12 -9.16
CA LYS A 214 -6.80 16.51 -8.23
C LYS A 214 -7.16 15.36 -7.30
N LEU A 215 -6.95 15.53 -6.01
CA LEU A 215 -7.45 14.59 -5.01
C LEU A 215 -8.97 14.71 -4.88
N GLU A 216 -9.70 13.69 -5.28
CA GLU A 216 -11.16 13.70 -5.26
C GLU A 216 -11.75 13.13 -3.98
N LYS A 217 -11.21 11.97 -3.51
CA LYS A 217 -11.76 11.26 -2.36
C LYS A 217 -10.68 10.58 -1.55
N ILE A 218 -10.93 10.48 -0.24
CA ILE A 218 -10.12 9.68 0.69
C ILE A 218 -11.05 8.63 1.32
N LYS A 219 -10.59 7.38 1.36
CA LYS A 219 -11.32 6.26 1.97
C LYS A 219 -10.42 5.53 2.97
N PRO A 220 -10.97 4.99 4.08
CA PRO A 220 -10.16 4.24 5.05
C PRO A 220 -9.89 2.80 4.58
N LEU A 221 -8.77 2.19 5.06
CA LEU A 221 -8.55 0.75 5.11
C LEU A 221 -8.68 0.29 6.56
N LEU A 222 -9.87 -0.16 6.93
CA LEU A 222 -10.23 -0.40 8.36
C LEU A 222 -9.46 -1.55 9.00
N LEU A 223 -9.10 -2.59 8.22
CA LEU A 223 -8.44 -3.77 8.77
C LEU A 223 -6.97 -3.57 9.04
N ASP A 224 -6.35 -2.59 8.39
CA ASP A 224 -4.92 -2.30 8.54
C ASP A 224 -4.57 -1.88 9.97
N SER A 225 -5.46 -1.13 10.64
CA SER A 225 -5.25 -0.72 12.04
C SER A 225 -5.06 -1.92 12.97
N TYR A 226 -5.79 -3.01 12.74
CA TYR A 226 -5.65 -4.24 13.53
C TYR A 226 -4.33 -4.95 13.24
N TYR A 227 -4.02 -5.14 11.96
CA TYR A 227 -2.79 -5.79 11.53
C TYR A 227 -1.55 -5.04 12.03
N ILE A 228 -1.50 -3.73 11.78
CA ILE A 228 -0.39 -2.85 12.20
C ILE A 228 -0.25 -2.85 13.72
N SER A 229 -1.37 -2.73 14.46
CA SER A 229 -1.32 -2.73 15.93
C SER A 229 -0.85 -4.07 16.50
N ILE A 230 -1.28 -5.20 15.94
CA ILE A 230 -0.82 -6.54 16.36
C ILE A 230 0.69 -6.68 16.15
N LEU A 231 1.21 -6.26 15.00
CA LEU A 231 2.66 -6.27 14.73
C LEU A 231 3.42 -5.31 15.65
N SER A 232 2.88 -4.13 15.91
CA SER A 232 3.48 -3.14 16.81
C SER A 232 3.60 -3.67 18.25
N GLU A 233 2.57 -4.36 18.75
CA GLU A 233 2.62 -5.03 20.03
C GLU A 233 3.65 -6.19 20.05
N LYS A 234 3.79 -6.92 18.94
CA LYS A 234 4.82 -7.95 18.79
C LYS A 234 6.23 -7.34 18.84
N TYR A 235 6.45 -6.16 18.20
CA TYR A 235 7.72 -5.43 18.26
C TYR A 235 8.05 -4.95 19.68
N LYS A 236 7.04 -4.59 20.47
CA LYS A 236 7.16 -4.30 21.91
C LYS A 236 7.38 -5.55 22.78
N LYS A 237 7.43 -6.74 22.18
CA LYS A 237 7.56 -8.04 22.89
C LYS A 237 6.43 -8.30 23.89
N ASN A 238 5.23 -7.77 23.62
CA ASN A 238 4.07 -8.01 24.47
C ASN A 238 3.58 -9.46 24.30
N PRO A 239 3.53 -10.30 25.35
CA PRO A 239 3.09 -11.70 25.23
C PRO A 239 1.61 -11.81 24.82
N LEU A 240 0.80 -10.81 25.10
CA LEU A 240 -0.61 -10.72 24.73
C LEU A 240 -0.83 -9.84 23.48
N PHE A 241 0.16 -9.76 22.58
CA PHE A 241 0.20 -8.88 21.41
C PHE A 241 -1.07 -8.96 20.55
N PHE A 242 -1.65 -10.13 20.40
CA PHE A 242 -2.84 -10.31 19.56
C PHE A 242 -4.07 -9.62 20.17
N ILE A 243 -4.27 -9.76 21.50
CA ILE A 243 -5.40 -9.17 22.23
C ILE A 243 -5.24 -7.63 22.28
N PHE A 244 -4.08 -7.17 22.74
CA PHE A 244 -3.84 -5.73 22.86
C PHE A 244 -3.79 -5.04 21.49
N GLY A 245 -3.20 -5.68 20.48
CA GLY A 245 -3.21 -5.17 19.11
C GLY A 245 -4.62 -5.08 18.54
N GLY A 246 -5.46 -6.10 18.76
CA GLY A 246 -6.87 -6.06 18.37
C GLY A 246 -7.64 -4.90 19.03
N ILE A 247 -7.48 -4.72 20.34
CA ILE A 247 -8.12 -3.60 21.10
C ILE A 247 -7.62 -2.25 20.57
N ARG A 248 -6.30 -2.10 20.37
CA ARG A 248 -5.72 -0.83 19.88
C ARG A 248 -6.14 -0.51 18.45
N GLY A 249 -6.21 -1.50 17.58
CA GLY A 249 -6.74 -1.32 16.23
C GLY A 249 -8.20 -0.86 16.22
N ALA A 250 -9.03 -1.43 17.10
CA ALA A 250 -10.42 -1.00 17.27
C ALA A 250 -10.50 0.46 17.79
N ILE A 251 -9.72 0.81 18.81
CA ILE A 251 -9.64 2.18 19.34
C ILE A 251 -9.17 3.16 18.25
N SER A 252 -8.16 2.77 17.44
CA SER A 252 -7.69 3.59 16.33
C SER A 252 -8.83 3.90 15.35
N ASN A 253 -9.58 2.90 14.92
CA ASN A 253 -10.72 3.08 14.01
C ASN A 253 -11.84 3.96 14.63
N ILE A 254 -12.16 3.76 15.93
CA ILE A 254 -13.17 4.57 16.62
C ILE A 254 -12.74 6.05 16.67
N LYS A 255 -11.47 6.32 16.99
CA LYS A 255 -10.96 7.71 17.00
C LYS A 255 -10.90 8.29 15.58
N ALA A 256 -10.47 7.47 14.61
CA ALA A 256 -10.39 7.85 13.21
C ALA A 256 -11.76 8.16 12.58
N SER A 257 -12.85 7.55 13.07
CA SER A 257 -14.21 7.87 12.58
C SER A 257 -14.59 9.33 12.76
N LYS A 258 -14.02 10.01 13.78
CA LYS A 258 -14.24 11.44 14.06
C LYS A 258 -13.25 12.36 13.33
N THR A 259 -12.00 11.90 13.14
CA THR A 259 -10.91 12.75 12.62
C THR A 259 -10.60 12.48 11.14
N GLY A 260 -10.96 11.29 10.66
CA GLY A 260 -10.57 10.79 9.35
C GLY A 260 -9.10 10.32 9.28
N GLU A 261 -8.39 10.23 10.44
CA GLU A 261 -6.99 9.80 10.54
C GLU A 261 -6.90 8.28 10.79
N PHE A 262 -7.34 7.48 9.79
CA PHE A 262 -7.21 6.03 9.84
C PHE A 262 -5.76 5.61 9.64
N SER A 263 -5.43 4.39 10.10
CA SER A 263 -4.10 3.79 10.07
C SER A 263 -3.52 3.69 8.66
N SER A 264 -4.36 3.33 7.69
CA SER A 264 -4.07 3.42 6.26
C SER A 264 -5.23 4.08 5.52
N LEU A 265 -4.89 4.84 4.49
CA LEU A 265 -5.86 5.59 3.69
C LEU A 265 -5.70 5.28 2.20
N ILE A 266 -6.82 5.24 1.50
CA ILE A 266 -6.90 5.12 0.04
C ILE A 266 -7.22 6.51 -0.50
N TYR A 267 -6.38 6.99 -1.41
CA TYR A 267 -6.52 8.26 -2.11
C TYR A 267 -6.97 7.99 -3.54
N ILE A 268 -8.07 8.60 -3.95
CA ILE A 268 -8.61 8.56 -5.32
C ILE A 268 -8.28 9.92 -5.93
N ILE A 269 -7.39 9.89 -6.90
CA ILE A 269 -6.75 11.06 -7.50
C ILE A 269 -7.08 11.03 -8.99
N LYS A 270 -7.50 12.17 -9.52
CA LYS A 270 -7.87 12.34 -10.93
C LYS A 270 -6.75 13.06 -11.67
N LYS A 271 -6.41 12.60 -12.88
CA LYS A 271 -5.62 13.35 -13.86
C LYS A 271 -6.45 14.52 -14.38
N ILE A 272 -5.88 15.74 -14.36
CA ILE A 272 -6.51 16.97 -14.89
C ILE A 272 -5.99 17.26 -16.28
#